data_0d6e59594f3822627682c8b8b0d29e8e
#
_entry.id   0d6e59594f3822627682c8b8b0d29e8e
#
_cell.length_a   1.000
_cell.length_b   1.000
_cell.length_c   1.000
_cell.angle_alpha   90.00
_cell.angle_beta   90.00
_cell.angle_gamma   90.00
#
_symmetry.space_group_name_H-M   'P 1'
#
loop_
_entity.id
_entity.type
_entity.pdbx_description
1 polymer ?
#
loop_
_entity_poly.entity_id
_entity_poly.type
_entity_poly.pdbx_seq_one_letter_code
_entity_poly.pdbx_strand_id
1 'polypeptide(L)'
;MRNGSSAGWGVIGMLAAAQFIMVLDTTVMNVSISQVVQDLDTTVVGLQTAITVYTLVMAAFMLVGGKIGDRWGAKRTFWVGMLVYGAGSFITALSPNLTVLLFGWSLVEGLGAVLVIPAIAALTAATYQGRQRALCYGILGGVAGASMAAGPLIGGWVTATFTWRLVFAGETVVVLIIMVFLRLIPATAGRKGRMDTLGALLSASGLGAIVLGVLQSSQTNP
;
A
#
# COMPACT_ATOMS: atom_id res chain seq x y z
N MET A 1 26.75 19.60 -16.76
CA MET A 1 26.69 18.40 -15.89
C MET A 1 26.09 18.82 -14.54
N ARG A 2 24.78 18.62 -14.32
CA ARG A 2 24.11 18.99 -13.06
C ARG A 2 24.34 17.86 -12.07
N ASN A 3 24.83 18.22 -10.88
CA ASN A 3 25.11 17.31 -9.76
C ASN A 3 23.96 16.34 -9.50
N GLY A 4 24.12 15.09 -9.95
CA GLY A 4 23.11 14.04 -9.88
C GLY A 4 23.06 13.26 -8.57
N SER A 5 23.76 13.70 -7.51
CA SER A 5 23.89 12.86 -6.31
C SER A 5 22.92 13.19 -5.17
N SER A 6 22.58 14.45 -4.95
CA SER A 6 21.71 14.82 -3.80
C SER A 6 20.21 14.64 -4.06
N ALA A 7 19.75 14.92 -5.27
CA ALA A 7 18.34 14.71 -5.63
C ALA A 7 17.95 13.21 -5.70
N GLY A 8 18.93 12.33 -6.02
CA GLY A 8 18.69 10.89 -6.11
C GLY A 8 18.38 10.24 -4.75
N TRP A 9 19.10 10.58 -3.70
CA TRP A 9 18.89 9.99 -2.36
C TRP A 9 17.59 10.45 -1.70
N GLY A 10 17.16 11.69 -1.95
CA GLY A 10 15.86 12.17 -1.46
C GLY A 10 14.68 11.42 -2.08
N VAL A 11 14.77 11.07 -3.36
CA VAL A 11 13.72 10.30 -4.04
C VAL A 11 13.62 8.88 -3.46
N ILE A 12 14.74 8.16 -3.35
CA ILE A 12 14.70 6.80 -2.82
C ILE A 12 14.25 6.78 -1.35
N GLY A 13 14.66 7.76 -0.53
CA GLY A 13 14.20 7.90 0.85
C GLY A 13 12.69 8.04 0.95
N MET A 14 12.09 8.85 0.08
CA MET A 14 10.64 9.04 0.04
C MET A 14 9.90 7.77 -0.46
N LEU A 15 10.42 7.10 -1.51
CA LEU A 15 9.84 5.83 -1.98
C LEU A 15 9.98 4.73 -0.93
N ALA A 16 11.09 4.71 -0.19
CA ALA A 16 11.32 3.78 0.91
C ALA A 16 10.36 4.04 2.09
N ALA A 17 10.08 5.31 2.42
CA ALA A 17 9.08 5.66 3.43
C ALA A 17 7.68 5.20 3.03
N ALA A 18 7.28 5.40 1.76
CA ALA A 18 6.01 4.89 1.24
C ALA A 18 5.94 3.36 1.29
N GLN A 19 7.02 2.67 0.87
CA GLN A 19 7.12 1.22 0.96
C GLN A 19 7.03 0.73 2.41
N PHE A 20 7.67 1.45 3.34
CA PHE A 20 7.66 1.12 4.77
C PHE A 20 6.26 1.10 5.34
N ILE A 21 5.49 2.20 5.19
CA ILE A 21 4.14 2.28 5.77
C ILE A 21 3.20 1.24 5.17
N MET A 22 3.25 0.97 3.86
CA MET A 22 2.39 -0.01 3.21
C MET A 22 2.62 -1.45 3.66
N VAL A 23 3.85 -1.81 3.99
CA VAL A 23 4.14 -3.14 4.53
C VAL A 23 3.86 -3.20 6.03
N LEU A 24 4.14 -2.10 6.75
CA LEU A 24 3.84 -1.97 8.17
C LEU A 24 2.35 -2.14 8.44
N ASP A 25 1.50 -1.44 7.67
CA ASP A 25 0.04 -1.48 7.75
C ASP A 25 -0.52 -2.91 7.84
N THR A 26 -0.21 -3.74 6.86
CA THR A 26 -0.71 -5.12 6.81
C THR A 26 -0.24 -5.96 8.00
N THR A 27 0.97 -5.73 8.49
CA THR A 27 1.52 -6.47 9.63
C THR A 27 0.93 -6.00 10.96
N VAL A 28 0.70 -4.70 11.11
CA VAL A 28 0.07 -4.12 12.30
C VAL A 28 -1.38 -4.59 12.43
N MET A 29 -2.16 -4.60 11.35
CA MET A 29 -3.54 -5.09 11.39
C MET A 29 -3.62 -6.53 11.91
N ASN A 30 -2.71 -7.40 11.46
CA ASN A 30 -2.65 -8.79 11.91
C ASN A 30 -2.33 -8.93 13.42
N VAL A 31 -1.48 -8.07 13.96
CA VAL A 31 -1.12 -8.10 15.40
C VAL A 31 -2.20 -7.48 16.28
N SER A 32 -2.95 -6.53 15.72
CA SER A 32 -3.97 -5.76 16.45
C SER A 32 -5.36 -6.42 16.50
N ILE A 33 -5.53 -7.63 15.94
CA ILE A 33 -6.83 -8.30 15.78
C ILE A 33 -7.65 -8.26 17.07
N SER A 34 -7.08 -8.68 18.19
CA SER A 34 -7.80 -8.78 19.47
C SER A 34 -8.33 -7.45 19.97
N GLN A 35 -7.57 -6.37 19.79
CA GLN A 35 -7.97 -5.04 20.26
C GLN A 35 -8.96 -4.38 19.30
N VAL A 36 -8.78 -4.54 17.99
CA VAL A 36 -9.76 -4.04 17.00
C VAL A 36 -11.10 -4.71 17.18
N VAL A 37 -11.11 -6.01 17.45
CA VAL A 37 -12.34 -6.79 17.73
C VAL A 37 -13.06 -6.25 18.97
N GLN A 38 -12.34 -5.97 20.05
CA GLN A 38 -12.92 -5.42 21.28
C GLN A 38 -13.41 -3.97 21.09
N ASP A 39 -12.61 -3.13 20.43
CA ASP A 39 -12.88 -1.70 20.22
C ASP A 39 -14.08 -1.43 19.30
N LEU A 40 -14.28 -2.28 18.29
CA LEU A 40 -15.35 -2.14 17.30
C LEU A 40 -16.56 -3.03 17.59
N ASP A 41 -16.58 -3.71 18.75
CA ASP A 41 -17.62 -4.67 19.15
C ASP A 41 -17.98 -5.63 18.01
N THR A 42 -16.96 -6.29 17.48
CA THR A 42 -17.07 -7.17 16.31
C THR A 42 -16.50 -8.57 16.62
N THR A 43 -16.37 -9.41 15.61
CA THR A 43 -15.84 -10.76 15.73
C THR A 43 -14.49 -10.91 15.05
N VAL A 44 -13.69 -11.90 15.46
CA VAL A 44 -12.46 -12.26 14.76
C VAL A 44 -12.73 -12.56 13.29
N VAL A 45 -13.82 -13.28 13.00
CA VAL A 45 -14.25 -13.60 11.62
C VAL A 45 -14.55 -12.33 10.82
N GLY A 46 -15.23 -11.35 11.44
CA GLY A 46 -15.49 -10.05 10.81
C GLY A 46 -14.21 -9.33 10.42
N LEU A 47 -13.22 -9.28 11.31
CA LEU A 47 -11.94 -8.63 11.01
C LEU A 47 -11.09 -9.45 10.01
N GLN A 48 -11.13 -10.77 10.06
CA GLN A 48 -10.51 -11.62 9.03
C GLN A 48 -11.14 -11.37 7.66
N THR A 49 -12.44 -11.08 7.60
CA THR A 49 -13.10 -10.65 6.36
C THR A 49 -12.51 -9.35 5.84
N ALA A 50 -12.21 -8.39 6.71
CA ALA A 50 -11.55 -7.14 6.29
C ALA A 50 -10.16 -7.40 5.69
N ILE A 51 -9.34 -8.26 6.32
CA ILE A 51 -8.03 -8.67 5.81
C ILE A 51 -8.17 -9.38 4.46
N THR A 52 -9.15 -10.25 4.33
CA THR A 52 -9.46 -10.97 3.09
C THR A 52 -9.84 -10.01 1.97
N VAL A 53 -10.73 -9.06 2.24
CA VAL A 53 -11.16 -8.05 1.25
C VAL A 53 -9.99 -7.17 0.82
N TYR A 54 -9.13 -6.73 1.76
CA TYR A 54 -7.91 -5.99 1.43
C TYR A 54 -7.02 -6.78 0.47
N THR A 55 -6.73 -8.03 0.81
CA THR A 55 -5.90 -8.92 -0.02
C THR A 55 -6.53 -9.16 -1.40
N LEU A 56 -7.84 -9.31 -1.45
CA LEU A 56 -8.59 -9.48 -2.70
C LEU A 56 -8.51 -8.24 -3.58
N VAL A 57 -8.69 -7.04 -3.02
CA VAL A 57 -8.54 -5.77 -3.73
C VAL A 57 -7.13 -5.65 -4.29
N MET A 58 -6.11 -5.94 -3.47
CA MET A 58 -4.71 -5.92 -3.91
C MET A 58 -4.47 -6.89 -5.07
N ALA A 59 -4.87 -8.14 -4.93
CA ALA A 59 -4.64 -9.18 -5.95
C ALA A 59 -5.39 -8.87 -7.26
N ALA A 60 -6.67 -8.48 -7.17
CA ALA A 60 -7.50 -8.22 -8.32
C ALA A 60 -7.05 -6.99 -9.12
N PHE A 61 -6.63 -5.92 -8.44
CA PHE A 61 -6.39 -4.64 -9.09
C PHE A 61 -4.91 -4.26 -9.25
N MET A 62 -3.94 -5.03 -8.72
CA MET A 62 -2.52 -4.70 -8.82
C MET A 62 -2.04 -4.52 -10.26
N LEU A 63 -2.45 -5.39 -11.19
CA LEU A 63 -2.10 -5.27 -12.61
C LEU A 63 -2.77 -4.07 -13.28
N VAL A 64 -4.00 -3.73 -12.85
CA VAL A 64 -4.72 -2.55 -13.33
C VAL A 64 -4.00 -1.28 -12.87
N GLY A 65 -3.56 -1.23 -11.61
CA GLY A 65 -2.76 -0.12 -11.07
C GLY A 65 -1.46 0.09 -11.85
N GLY A 66 -0.76 -0.98 -12.21
CA GLY A 66 0.43 -0.91 -13.07
C GLY A 66 0.12 -0.32 -14.45
N LYS A 67 -0.95 -0.76 -15.11
CA LYS A 67 -1.39 -0.22 -16.40
C LYS A 67 -1.83 1.25 -16.33
N ILE A 68 -2.46 1.66 -15.23
CA ILE A 68 -2.76 3.07 -14.96
C ILE A 68 -1.46 3.87 -14.85
N GLY A 69 -0.45 3.33 -14.16
CA GLY A 69 0.88 3.92 -14.04
C GLY A 69 1.58 4.13 -15.39
N ASP A 70 1.49 3.14 -16.28
CA ASP A 70 2.03 3.25 -17.64
C ASP A 70 1.35 4.37 -18.44
N ARG A 71 0.05 4.59 -18.26
CA ARG A 71 -0.72 5.58 -19.01
C ARG A 71 -0.61 6.99 -18.44
N TRP A 72 -0.71 7.14 -17.12
CA TRP A 72 -0.72 8.46 -16.47
C TRP A 72 0.69 8.98 -16.17
N GLY A 73 1.68 8.08 -16.21
CA GLY A 73 3.03 8.30 -15.72
C GLY A 73 3.15 7.98 -14.23
N ALA A 74 4.27 7.36 -13.87
CA ALA A 74 4.47 6.81 -12.53
C ALA A 74 4.36 7.88 -11.41
N LYS A 75 4.84 9.10 -11.64
CA LYS A 75 4.73 10.20 -10.65
C LYS A 75 3.28 10.55 -10.34
N ARG A 76 2.44 10.71 -11.36
CA ARG A 76 1.02 11.06 -11.17
C ARG A 76 0.28 9.92 -10.48
N THR A 77 0.56 8.69 -10.87
CA THR A 77 -0.05 7.50 -10.27
C THR A 77 0.35 7.36 -8.81
N PHE A 78 1.62 7.56 -8.49
CA PHE A 78 2.12 7.60 -7.12
C PHE A 78 1.40 8.68 -6.30
N TRP A 79 1.27 9.90 -6.84
CA TRP A 79 0.58 11.00 -6.16
C TRP A 79 -0.89 10.70 -5.85
N VAL A 80 -1.65 10.24 -6.87
CA VAL A 80 -3.06 9.87 -6.69
C VAL A 80 -3.17 8.70 -5.71
N GLY A 81 -2.32 7.68 -5.87
CA GLY A 81 -2.31 6.52 -4.99
C GLY A 81 -2.04 6.88 -3.54
N MET A 82 -1.06 7.76 -3.27
CA MET A 82 -0.75 8.24 -1.91
C MET A 82 -1.91 9.04 -1.31
N LEU A 83 -2.62 9.86 -2.10
CA LEU A 83 -3.81 10.58 -1.62
C LEU A 83 -4.92 9.60 -1.23
N VAL A 84 -5.18 8.61 -2.09
CA VAL A 84 -6.22 7.60 -1.83
C VAL A 84 -5.83 6.74 -0.61
N TYR A 85 -4.56 6.31 -0.53
CA TYR A 85 -4.03 5.56 0.60
C TYR A 85 -4.19 6.35 1.92
N GLY A 86 -3.70 7.60 1.95
CA GLY A 86 -3.80 8.44 3.14
C GLY A 86 -5.24 8.76 3.56
N ALA A 87 -6.16 8.92 2.59
CA ALA A 87 -7.57 9.07 2.88
C ALA A 87 -8.15 7.78 3.50
N GLY A 88 -7.76 6.61 3.01
CA GLY A 88 -8.11 5.31 3.57
C GLY A 88 -7.61 5.15 5.01
N SER A 89 -6.32 5.40 5.26
CA SER A 89 -5.73 5.38 6.61
C SER A 89 -6.42 6.37 7.55
N PHE A 90 -6.74 7.58 7.08
CA PHE A 90 -7.47 8.56 7.89
C PHE A 90 -8.88 8.08 8.27
N ILE A 91 -9.64 7.53 7.30
CA ILE A 91 -10.96 6.95 7.56
C ILE A 91 -10.85 5.78 8.55
N THR A 92 -9.83 4.93 8.38
CA THR A 92 -9.55 3.78 9.24
C THR A 92 -9.24 4.20 10.67
N ALA A 93 -8.40 5.23 10.84
CA ALA A 93 -8.09 5.79 12.15
C ALA A 93 -9.34 6.30 12.90
N LEU A 94 -10.33 6.79 12.18
CA LEU A 94 -11.58 7.33 12.73
C LEU A 94 -12.74 6.33 12.73
N SER A 95 -12.52 5.08 12.30
CA SER A 95 -13.60 4.11 12.13
C SER A 95 -14.30 3.77 13.46
N PRO A 96 -15.63 3.97 13.56
CA PRO A 96 -16.40 3.65 14.75
C PRO A 96 -16.91 2.20 14.76
N ASN A 97 -16.84 1.48 13.64
CA ASN A 97 -17.34 0.13 13.48
C ASN A 97 -16.62 -0.59 12.33
N LEU A 98 -16.84 -1.91 12.24
CA LEU A 98 -16.23 -2.76 11.22
C LEU A 98 -16.56 -2.32 9.78
N THR A 99 -17.76 -1.82 9.52
CA THR A 99 -18.17 -1.40 8.16
C THR A 99 -17.34 -0.23 7.66
N VAL A 100 -17.10 0.77 8.52
CA VAL A 100 -16.28 1.93 8.17
C VAL A 100 -14.81 1.51 8.04
N LEU A 101 -14.32 0.60 8.89
CA LEU A 101 -12.99 0.02 8.76
C LEU A 101 -12.83 -0.72 7.43
N LEU A 102 -13.78 -1.58 7.06
CA LEU A 102 -13.80 -2.28 5.76
C LEU A 102 -13.72 -1.29 4.59
N PHE A 103 -14.52 -0.23 4.64
CA PHE A 103 -14.51 0.79 3.61
C PHE A 103 -13.18 1.56 3.57
N GLY A 104 -12.71 2.05 4.72
CA GLY A 104 -11.48 2.85 4.82
C GLY A 104 -10.24 2.03 4.47
N TRP A 105 -10.04 0.95 5.22
CA TRP A 105 -8.84 0.12 5.10
C TRP A 105 -8.86 -0.79 3.89
N SER A 106 -9.88 -1.69 3.82
CA SER A 106 -9.84 -2.75 2.82
C SER A 106 -10.09 -2.24 1.40
N LEU A 107 -10.99 -1.25 1.22
CA LEU A 107 -11.30 -0.73 -0.10
C LEU A 107 -10.45 0.49 -0.45
N VAL A 108 -10.58 1.61 0.28
CA VAL A 108 -9.96 2.89 -0.11
C VAL A 108 -8.45 2.79 -0.01
N GLU A 109 -7.93 2.34 1.11
CA GLU A 109 -6.50 2.20 1.32
C GLU A 109 -5.89 1.13 0.42
N GLY A 110 -6.55 -0.02 0.28
CA GLY A 110 -6.16 -1.07 -0.66
C GLY A 110 -6.07 -0.59 -2.11
N LEU A 111 -7.04 0.21 -2.59
CA LEU A 111 -6.98 0.83 -3.92
C LEU A 111 -5.84 1.85 -4.04
N GLY A 112 -5.54 2.58 -2.96
CA GLY A 112 -4.36 3.44 -2.90
C GLY A 112 -3.07 2.65 -3.08
N ALA A 113 -2.91 1.57 -2.32
CA ALA A 113 -1.73 0.69 -2.37
C ALA A 113 -1.54 0.05 -3.76
N VAL A 114 -2.63 -0.36 -4.41
CA VAL A 114 -2.63 -0.87 -5.81
C VAL A 114 -1.99 0.12 -6.79
N LEU A 115 -2.17 1.40 -6.59
CA LEU A 115 -1.56 2.45 -7.43
C LEU A 115 -0.12 2.73 -7.03
N VAL A 116 0.18 2.76 -5.73
CA VAL A 116 1.49 3.18 -5.20
C VAL A 116 2.56 2.13 -5.41
N ILE A 117 2.28 0.85 -5.13
CA ILE A 117 3.31 -0.20 -5.18
C ILE A 117 3.94 -0.33 -6.58
N PRO A 118 3.19 -0.48 -7.67
CA PRO A 118 3.80 -0.50 -9.00
C PRO A 118 4.43 0.84 -9.39
N ALA A 119 3.89 1.96 -8.89
CA ALA A 119 4.47 3.28 -9.16
C ALA A 119 5.84 3.45 -8.49
N ILE A 120 6.07 2.92 -7.28
CA ILE A 120 7.39 2.89 -6.61
C ILE A 120 8.42 2.18 -7.51
N ALA A 121 8.08 1.00 -8.03
CA ALA A 121 8.96 0.24 -8.92
C ALA A 121 9.25 1.01 -10.22
N ALA A 122 8.22 1.59 -10.84
CA ALA A 122 8.35 2.36 -12.08
C ALA A 122 9.17 3.65 -11.87
N LEU A 123 8.99 4.37 -10.76
CA LEU A 123 9.76 5.57 -10.42
C LEU A 123 11.23 5.23 -10.16
N THR A 124 11.50 4.12 -9.49
CA THR A 124 12.87 3.63 -9.27
C THR A 124 13.54 3.30 -10.60
N ALA A 125 12.84 2.61 -11.51
CA ALA A 125 13.34 2.30 -12.85
C ALA A 125 13.59 3.55 -13.70
N ALA A 126 12.75 4.57 -13.58
CA ALA A 126 12.85 5.81 -14.36
C ALA A 126 13.94 6.75 -13.83
N THR A 127 14.20 6.74 -12.53
CA THR A 127 15.10 7.70 -11.86
C THR A 127 16.54 7.18 -11.83
N TYR A 128 16.75 5.87 -11.67
CA TYR A 128 18.06 5.28 -11.47
C TYR A 128 18.47 4.35 -12.60
N GLN A 129 19.79 4.19 -12.83
CA GLN A 129 20.34 3.35 -13.90
C GLN A 129 21.45 2.42 -13.39
N GLY A 130 21.70 1.34 -14.09
CA GLY A 130 22.80 0.43 -13.84
C GLY A 130 22.86 -0.05 -12.38
N ARG A 131 24.06 0.00 -11.78
CA ARG A 131 24.32 -0.42 -10.40
C ARG A 131 23.50 0.35 -9.36
N GLN A 132 23.25 1.64 -9.61
CA GLN A 132 22.48 2.46 -8.69
C GLN A 132 21.00 2.00 -8.63
N ARG A 133 20.42 1.61 -9.77
CA ARG A 133 19.06 1.03 -9.81
C ARG A 133 18.97 -0.26 -9.00
N ALA A 134 19.96 -1.15 -9.17
CA ALA A 134 20.02 -2.39 -8.39
C ALA A 134 20.11 -2.13 -6.88
N LEU A 135 20.94 -1.14 -6.47
CA LEU A 135 21.03 -0.72 -5.07
C LEU A 135 19.70 -0.18 -4.55
N CYS A 136 19.01 0.68 -5.31
CA CYS A 136 17.71 1.23 -4.91
C CYS A 136 16.64 0.15 -4.75
N TYR A 137 16.58 -0.85 -5.63
CA TYR A 137 15.69 -2.00 -5.43
C TYR A 137 16.09 -2.83 -4.20
N GLY A 138 17.40 -2.98 -3.94
CA GLY A 138 17.88 -3.62 -2.72
C GLY A 138 17.45 -2.88 -1.45
N ILE A 139 17.51 -1.54 -1.46
CA ILE A 139 17.02 -0.69 -0.36
C ILE A 139 15.51 -0.90 -0.16
N LEU A 140 14.70 -0.85 -1.24
CA LEU A 140 13.25 -1.05 -1.14
C LEU A 140 12.91 -2.43 -0.61
N GLY A 141 13.59 -3.48 -1.07
CA GLY A 141 13.41 -4.84 -0.56
C GLY A 141 13.83 -4.98 0.91
N GLY A 142 14.96 -4.37 1.29
CA GLY A 142 15.43 -4.33 2.67
C GLY A 142 14.45 -3.59 3.59
N VAL A 143 13.91 -2.45 3.13
CA VAL A 143 12.88 -1.71 3.86
C VAL A 143 11.60 -2.52 4.01
N ALA A 144 11.15 -3.22 2.95
CA ALA A 144 9.99 -4.09 3.05
C ALA A 144 10.19 -5.20 4.09
N GLY A 145 11.34 -5.87 4.08
CA GLY A 145 11.68 -6.88 5.08
C GLY A 145 11.77 -6.31 6.51
N ALA A 146 12.41 -5.15 6.65
CA ALA A 146 12.48 -4.45 7.93
C ALA A 146 11.08 -4.04 8.46
N SER A 147 10.20 -3.56 7.57
CA SER A 147 8.82 -3.21 7.94
C SER A 147 8.03 -4.42 8.41
N MET A 148 8.18 -5.56 7.70
CA MET A 148 7.52 -6.81 8.09
C MET A 148 7.96 -7.28 9.48
N ALA A 149 9.26 -7.14 9.80
CA ALA A 149 9.78 -7.48 11.13
C ALA A 149 9.41 -6.44 12.20
N ALA A 150 9.39 -5.14 11.82
CA ALA A 150 9.04 -4.05 12.74
C ALA A 150 7.54 -3.98 13.05
N GLY A 151 6.67 -4.46 12.14
CA GLY A 151 5.22 -4.41 12.30
C GLY A 151 4.71 -4.97 13.61
N PRO A 152 5.04 -6.23 13.97
CA PRO A 152 4.64 -6.80 15.25
C PRO A 152 5.20 -6.03 16.46
N LEU A 153 6.41 -5.48 16.36
CA LEU A 153 7.03 -4.73 17.46
C LEU A 153 6.35 -3.36 17.62
N ILE A 154 6.28 -2.58 16.55
CA ILE A 154 5.68 -1.23 16.57
C ILE A 154 4.17 -1.35 16.80
N GLY A 155 3.49 -2.17 16.00
CA GLY A 155 2.06 -2.38 16.10
C GLY A 155 1.67 -2.94 17.45
N GLY A 156 2.34 -3.98 17.93
CA GLY A 156 2.09 -4.59 19.24
C GLY A 156 2.30 -3.58 20.38
N TRP A 157 3.39 -2.82 20.36
CA TRP A 157 3.67 -1.82 21.38
C TRP A 157 2.66 -0.66 21.37
N VAL A 158 2.43 -0.07 20.19
CA VAL A 158 1.47 1.05 20.04
C VAL A 158 0.06 0.61 20.45
N THR A 159 -0.34 -0.57 20.01
CA THR A 159 -1.68 -1.10 20.25
C THR A 159 -1.86 -1.47 21.73
N ALA A 160 -0.86 -2.03 22.39
CA ALA A 160 -0.92 -2.38 23.82
C ALA A 160 -0.86 -1.17 24.74
N THR A 161 -0.15 -0.10 24.33
CA THR A 161 0.09 1.08 25.20
C THR A 161 -0.94 2.18 24.96
N PHE A 162 -1.43 2.31 23.72
CA PHE A 162 -2.33 3.38 23.28
C PHE A 162 -3.57 2.80 22.59
N THR A 163 -3.61 2.89 21.27
CA THR A 163 -4.69 2.36 20.43
C THR A 163 -4.16 2.06 19.02
N TRP A 164 -4.70 1.02 18.38
CA TRP A 164 -4.39 0.66 17.00
C TRP A 164 -4.65 1.82 16.01
N ARG A 165 -5.60 2.70 16.32
CA ARG A 165 -5.92 3.89 15.49
C ARG A 165 -4.75 4.82 15.30
N LEU A 166 -3.83 4.90 16.28
CA LEU A 166 -2.65 5.77 16.18
C LEU A 166 -1.68 5.32 15.08
N VAL A 167 -1.65 4.05 14.72
CA VAL A 167 -0.82 3.59 13.60
C VAL A 167 -1.34 4.18 12.30
N PHE A 168 -2.62 4.09 12.03
CA PHE A 168 -3.25 4.65 10.82
C PHE A 168 -3.21 6.19 10.80
N ALA A 169 -3.37 6.83 11.94
CA ALA A 169 -3.16 8.27 12.06
C ALA A 169 -1.71 8.66 11.74
N GLY A 170 -0.74 7.88 12.23
CA GLY A 170 0.69 8.05 11.93
C GLY A 170 0.99 7.86 10.44
N GLU A 171 0.40 6.87 9.80
CA GLU A 171 0.51 6.67 8.35
C GLU A 171 -0.04 7.86 7.57
N THR A 172 -1.20 8.38 7.97
CA THR A 172 -1.76 9.60 7.38
C THR A 172 -0.78 10.76 7.46
N VAL A 173 -0.12 10.96 8.61
CA VAL A 173 0.90 12.00 8.78
C VAL A 173 2.10 11.75 7.86
N VAL A 174 2.60 10.51 7.77
CA VAL A 174 3.71 10.16 6.87
C VAL A 174 3.33 10.41 5.41
N VAL A 175 2.11 10.07 5.01
CA VAL A 175 1.59 10.38 3.66
C VAL A 175 1.64 11.89 3.40
N LEU A 176 1.16 12.71 4.33
CA LEU A 176 1.20 14.18 4.19
C LEU A 176 2.63 14.69 4.05
N ILE A 177 3.57 14.15 4.82
CA ILE A 177 5.01 14.48 4.70
C ILE A 177 5.52 14.09 3.30
N ILE A 178 5.25 12.89 2.83
CA ILE A 178 5.64 12.43 1.49
C ILE A 178 5.07 13.36 0.42
N MET A 179 3.82 13.80 0.57
CA MET A 179 3.17 14.72 -0.38
C MET A 179 3.85 16.08 -0.47
N VAL A 180 4.35 16.62 0.66
CA VAL A 180 5.14 17.87 0.67
C VAL A 180 6.43 17.72 -0.16
N PHE A 181 7.08 16.56 -0.06
CA PHE A 181 8.34 16.27 -0.76
C PHE A 181 8.16 15.73 -2.19
N LEU A 182 6.94 15.58 -2.66
CA LEU A 182 6.64 15.04 -4.01
C LEU A 182 7.33 15.80 -5.16
N ARG A 183 7.68 17.07 -4.93
CA ARG A 183 8.42 17.90 -5.89
C ARG A 183 9.80 17.34 -6.25
N LEU A 184 10.38 16.52 -5.37
CA LEU A 184 11.67 15.87 -5.59
C LEU A 184 11.60 14.77 -6.66
N ILE A 185 10.43 14.18 -6.86
CA ILE A 185 10.23 13.12 -7.86
C ILE A 185 10.23 13.73 -9.26
N PRO A 186 11.08 13.23 -10.19
CA PRO A 186 11.07 13.65 -11.58
C PRO A 186 9.72 13.37 -12.24
N ALA A 187 9.31 14.24 -13.15
CA ALA A 187 8.13 13.98 -13.97
C ALA A 187 8.40 12.77 -14.87
N THR A 188 7.47 11.83 -14.90
CA THR A 188 7.50 10.67 -15.79
C THR A 188 6.38 10.80 -16.80
N ALA A 189 6.74 10.71 -18.09
CA ALA A 189 5.75 10.75 -19.16
C ALA A 189 4.97 9.43 -19.20
N GLY A 190 3.65 9.52 -19.27
CA GLY A 190 2.81 8.37 -19.56
C GLY A 190 2.90 7.96 -21.02
N ARG A 191 2.65 6.70 -21.30
CA ARG A 191 2.56 6.19 -22.69
C ARG A 191 1.20 6.51 -23.30
N LYS A 192 1.19 7.07 -24.50
CA LYS A 192 -0.04 7.22 -25.30
C LYS A 192 -0.42 5.85 -25.85
N GLY A 193 -1.50 5.24 -25.35
CA GLY A 193 -2.02 3.96 -25.82
C GLY A 193 -3.44 3.75 -25.32
N ARG A 194 -4.22 2.90 -26.02
CA ARG A 194 -5.54 2.46 -25.53
C ARG A 194 -5.32 1.50 -24.35
N MET A 195 -6.04 1.72 -23.28
CA MET A 195 -6.07 0.78 -22.16
C MET A 195 -6.88 -0.44 -22.63
N ASP A 196 -6.29 -1.62 -22.52
CA ASP A 196 -7.02 -2.87 -22.69
C ASP A 196 -7.92 -3.08 -21.48
N THR A 197 -9.11 -2.46 -21.53
CA THR A 197 -10.10 -2.54 -20.46
C THR A 197 -10.64 -3.95 -20.29
N LEU A 198 -10.78 -4.70 -21.40
CA LEU A 198 -11.23 -6.09 -21.34
C LEU A 198 -10.20 -6.98 -20.66
N GLY A 199 -8.94 -6.89 -21.03
CA GLY A 199 -7.86 -7.61 -20.38
C GLY A 199 -7.68 -7.23 -18.92
N ALA A 200 -7.90 -5.96 -18.56
CA ALA A 200 -7.88 -5.52 -17.17
C ALA A 200 -9.02 -6.13 -16.34
N LEU A 201 -10.24 -6.16 -16.89
CA LEU A 201 -11.40 -6.78 -16.23
C LEU A 201 -11.23 -8.30 -16.08
N LEU A 202 -10.78 -8.97 -17.14
CA LEU A 202 -10.53 -10.42 -17.10
C LEU A 202 -9.41 -10.77 -16.11
N SER A 203 -8.34 -9.98 -16.05
CA SER A 203 -7.27 -10.18 -15.06
C SER A 203 -7.79 -9.97 -13.64
N ALA A 204 -8.54 -8.89 -13.39
CA ALA A 204 -9.08 -8.60 -12.06
C ALA A 204 -10.07 -9.68 -11.60
N SER A 205 -10.99 -10.09 -12.47
CA SER A 205 -11.96 -11.15 -12.13
C SER A 205 -11.30 -12.53 -11.98
N GLY A 206 -10.35 -12.88 -12.85
CA GLY A 206 -9.63 -14.15 -12.77
C GLY A 206 -8.77 -14.27 -11.52
N LEU A 207 -7.95 -13.26 -11.22
CA LEU A 207 -7.13 -13.23 -10.01
C LEU A 207 -8.00 -13.17 -8.75
N GLY A 208 -9.08 -12.37 -8.78
CA GLY A 208 -10.03 -12.31 -7.69
C GLY A 208 -10.69 -13.66 -7.41
N ALA A 209 -11.12 -14.38 -8.46
CA ALA A 209 -11.70 -15.72 -8.31
C ALA A 209 -10.69 -16.75 -7.77
N ILE A 210 -9.42 -16.71 -8.22
CA ILE A 210 -8.37 -17.58 -7.71
C ILE A 210 -8.13 -17.33 -6.22
N VAL A 211 -7.99 -16.06 -5.81
CA VAL A 211 -7.76 -15.70 -4.41
C VAL A 211 -8.94 -16.12 -3.54
N LEU A 212 -10.18 -15.87 -3.99
CA LEU A 212 -11.39 -16.32 -3.28
C LEU A 212 -11.44 -17.85 -3.16
N GLY A 213 -11.12 -18.58 -4.23
CA GLY A 213 -11.06 -20.05 -4.21
C GLY A 213 -10.04 -20.59 -3.21
N VAL A 214 -8.83 -20.01 -3.16
CA VAL A 214 -7.78 -20.38 -2.19
C VAL A 214 -8.22 -20.07 -0.76
N LEU A 215 -8.81 -18.90 -0.52
CA LEU A 215 -9.27 -18.51 0.82
C LEU A 215 -10.41 -19.40 1.31
N GLN A 216 -11.36 -19.78 0.43
CA GLN A 216 -12.43 -20.70 0.79
C GLN A 216 -11.92 -22.12 1.04
N SER A 217 -10.97 -22.59 0.25
CA SER A 217 -10.40 -23.94 0.43
C SER A 217 -9.65 -24.09 1.77
N SER A 218 -9.03 -23.02 2.26
CA SER A 218 -8.35 -23.01 3.56
C SER A 218 -9.33 -23.01 4.76
N GLN A 219 -10.59 -22.60 4.54
CA GLN A 219 -11.63 -22.63 5.57
C GLN A 219 -12.39 -23.96 5.62
N THR A 220 -12.39 -24.71 4.54
CA THR A 220 -13.12 -26.00 4.44
C THR A 220 -12.28 -27.21 4.80
N ASN A 221 -10.96 -27.06 5.01
CA ASN A 221 -10.06 -28.12 5.45
C ASN A 221 -9.41 -27.70 6.79
N PRO A 222 -10.04 -28.05 7.96
CA PRO A 222 -9.47 -27.75 9.28
C PRO A 222 -8.23 -28.62 9.59
#